data_42fe1a626ac92783046700c4689861b0
#
_entry.id   42fe1a626ac92783046700c4689861b0
#
_cell.length_a   1.000
_cell.length_b   1.000
_cell.length_c   1.000
_cell.angle_alpha   90.00
_cell.angle_beta   90.00
_cell.angle_gamma   90.00
#
_symmetry.space_group_name_H-M   'P 1'
#
loop_
_entity.id
_entity.type
_entity.pdbx_description
1 polymer ?
#
loop_
_entity_poly.entity_id
_entity_poly.type
_entity_poly.pdbx_seq_one_letter_code
_entity_poly.pdbx_strand_id
1 'polypeptide(L)'
;MTFFTFPLLRHSLVVAGARFLDDEEDLKMEKSKDRAFSFIKVNERPPKPRSRGVTEIRGPYYTPMGKRYLQDILETMGAYVDSLKFAGGSFSLMPRQAVKELIDLCHEYDVLVDTGGFMEYVLTQGREAVDRYIEECKNLGFDIIEISAGFITIPIDDWLRLVEKVKKAGLKPKPEVGIQFGAGGASAVEELEAEGTRDPEWAVIQAKRLIEAGAYMIMIESEGITENVKVWRTDVPAKIANALGLDKVMFEAAEPEVFAWYVKNYGPEVNLFVDHSQIVQLECLRSGIWGTKSLWGRVLSYKG
;
A
#
# COMPACT_ATOMS: atom_id res chain seq x y z
N MET A 1 -16.01 -72.36 -33.09
CA MET A 1 -16.73 -71.56 -32.07
C MET A 1 -15.72 -71.08 -31.05
N THR A 2 -15.21 -69.86 -31.23
CA THR A 2 -14.16 -69.29 -30.41
C THR A 2 -14.71 -68.03 -29.75
N PHE A 3 -14.90 -68.05 -28.45
CA PHE A 3 -15.37 -66.90 -27.66
C PHE A 3 -14.21 -65.97 -27.36
N PHE A 4 -14.29 -64.71 -27.81
CA PHE A 4 -13.42 -63.63 -27.40
C PHE A 4 -14.06 -62.94 -26.21
N THR A 5 -13.35 -62.87 -25.08
CA THR A 5 -13.68 -62.08 -23.90
C THR A 5 -12.91 -60.74 -23.95
N PHE A 6 -13.62 -59.61 -23.93
CA PHE A 6 -13.09 -58.28 -23.79
C PHE A 6 -12.91 -57.94 -22.29
N PRO A 7 -11.83 -57.29 -21.89
CA PRO A 7 -11.69 -56.78 -20.52
C PRO A 7 -12.30 -55.37 -20.41
N LEU A 8 -13.14 -55.18 -19.40
CA LEU A 8 -13.69 -53.90 -18.96
C LEU A 8 -12.60 -52.96 -18.44
N LEU A 9 -12.38 -51.87 -19.14
CA LEU A 9 -11.60 -50.71 -18.66
C LEU A 9 -12.43 -49.98 -17.59
N ARG A 10 -12.00 -50.04 -16.34
CA ARG A 10 -12.45 -49.13 -15.27
C ARG A 10 -11.81 -47.79 -15.46
N HIS A 11 -12.57 -46.77 -15.81
CA HIS A 11 -12.17 -45.37 -15.76
C HIS A 11 -12.20 -44.92 -14.32
N SER A 12 -11.05 -44.69 -13.75
CA SER A 12 -10.91 -43.94 -12.49
C SER A 12 -11.08 -42.47 -12.81
N LEU A 13 -12.18 -41.86 -12.41
CA LEU A 13 -12.33 -40.42 -12.29
C LEU A 13 -11.43 -39.97 -11.13
N VAL A 14 -10.29 -39.39 -11.41
CA VAL A 14 -9.50 -38.66 -10.43
C VAL A 14 -10.05 -37.25 -10.33
N VAL A 15 -10.59 -36.93 -9.18
CA VAL A 15 -11.16 -35.63 -8.84
C VAL A 15 -10.02 -34.60 -8.83
N ALA A 16 -10.04 -33.67 -9.76
CA ALA A 16 -9.04 -32.60 -9.93
C ALA A 16 -9.18 -31.46 -8.90
N GLY A 17 -9.81 -31.71 -7.75
CA GLY A 17 -10.03 -30.69 -6.72
C GLY A 17 -9.12 -30.74 -5.48
N ALA A 18 -8.43 -31.86 -5.25
CA ALA A 18 -7.66 -32.06 -4.01
C ALA A 18 -6.18 -31.56 -4.10
N ARG A 19 -5.61 -31.41 -5.28
CA ARG A 19 -4.21 -31.00 -5.42
C ARG A 19 -3.95 -29.49 -5.28
N PHE A 20 -4.94 -28.65 -5.55
CA PHE A 20 -4.74 -27.19 -5.47
C PHE A 20 -4.65 -26.64 -4.04
N LEU A 21 -5.21 -27.34 -3.05
CA LEU A 21 -5.10 -26.93 -1.64
C LEU A 21 -3.78 -27.37 -1.03
N ASP A 22 -3.28 -28.54 -1.39
CA ASP A 22 -2.00 -29.07 -0.92
C ASP A 22 -0.81 -28.24 -1.45
N ASP A 23 -0.87 -27.77 -2.72
CA ASP A 23 0.19 -26.96 -3.33
C ASP A 23 0.33 -25.56 -2.67
N GLU A 24 -0.78 -24.95 -2.20
CA GLU A 24 -0.72 -23.66 -1.50
C GLU A 24 -0.23 -23.78 -0.04
N GLU A 25 -0.60 -24.82 0.65
CA GLU A 25 -0.10 -25.10 2.02
C GLU A 25 1.36 -25.52 1.98
N ASP A 26 1.77 -26.33 1.03
CA ASP A 26 3.15 -26.74 0.82
C ASP A 26 4.05 -25.54 0.41
N LEU A 27 3.57 -24.64 -0.43
CA LEU A 27 4.28 -23.41 -0.80
C LEU A 27 4.40 -22.43 0.40
N LYS A 28 3.37 -22.35 1.24
CA LYS A 28 3.40 -21.56 2.50
C LYS A 28 4.37 -22.17 3.50
N MET A 29 4.40 -23.49 3.61
CA MET A 29 5.32 -24.23 4.47
C MET A 29 6.77 -24.12 3.99
N GLU A 30 7.00 -24.07 2.67
CA GLU A 30 8.33 -23.94 2.07
C GLU A 30 8.89 -22.52 2.28
N LYS A 31 8.10 -21.46 2.05
CA LYS A 31 8.48 -20.06 2.36
C LYS A 31 8.70 -19.82 3.87
N SER A 32 7.99 -20.52 4.73
CA SER A 32 8.20 -20.49 6.19
C SER A 32 9.50 -21.17 6.62
N LYS A 33 9.94 -22.19 5.90
CA LYS A 33 11.20 -22.91 6.16
C LYS A 33 12.45 -22.13 5.76
N ASP A 34 12.33 -21.22 4.79
CA ASP A 34 13.45 -20.38 4.32
C ASP A 34 13.83 -19.25 5.29
N ARG A 35 12.96 -18.93 6.25
CA ARG A 35 13.25 -17.89 7.24
C ARG A 35 14.31 -18.40 8.23
N ALA A 36 15.38 -17.63 8.40
CA ALA A 36 16.35 -17.86 9.47
C ALA A 36 15.61 -17.94 10.82
N PHE A 37 15.98 -18.89 11.66
CA PHE A 37 15.30 -19.16 12.93
C PHE A 37 13.79 -19.47 12.79
N SER A 38 13.41 -20.23 11.78
CA SER A 38 12.01 -20.60 11.50
C SER A 38 11.28 -21.27 12.66
N PHE A 39 12.02 -21.83 13.65
CA PHE A 39 11.49 -22.40 14.87
C PHE A 39 10.97 -21.35 15.89
N ILE A 40 11.30 -20.07 15.70
CA ILE A 40 10.77 -18.97 16.52
C ILE A 40 9.36 -18.61 16.03
N LYS A 41 8.39 -18.70 16.92
CA LYS A 41 7.02 -18.30 16.63
C LYS A 41 6.92 -16.77 16.53
N VAL A 42 6.24 -16.31 15.49
CA VAL A 42 5.94 -14.89 15.24
C VAL A 42 4.49 -14.75 14.83
N ASN A 43 3.95 -13.53 14.90
CA ASN A 43 2.66 -13.25 14.29
C ASN A 43 2.77 -13.46 12.77
N GLU A 44 1.93 -14.32 12.23
CA GLU A 44 1.89 -14.58 10.79
C GLU A 44 1.27 -13.42 10.04
N ARG A 45 1.86 -13.11 8.90
CA ARG A 45 1.32 -12.14 7.94
C ARG A 45 0.43 -12.87 6.93
N PRO A 46 -0.68 -12.27 6.48
CA PRO A 46 -1.42 -12.79 5.33
C PRO A 46 -0.48 -12.94 4.13
N PRO A 47 -0.70 -13.95 3.24
CA PRO A 47 0.04 -14.04 1.99
C PRO A 47 -0.30 -12.87 1.05
N LYS A 48 0.60 -12.57 0.12
CA LYS A 48 0.30 -11.64 -0.98
C LYS A 48 -0.67 -12.30 -2.01
N PRO A 49 -1.52 -11.51 -2.66
CA PRO A 49 -1.78 -10.09 -2.46
C PRO A 49 -2.60 -9.81 -1.19
N ARG A 50 -2.21 -8.79 -0.43
CA ARG A 50 -2.85 -8.43 0.85
C ARG A 50 -3.91 -7.36 0.67
N SER A 51 -4.98 -7.44 1.47
CA SER A 51 -5.96 -6.35 1.67
C SER A 51 -5.85 -5.72 3.06
N ARG A 52 -5.19 -6.42 3.99
CA ARG A 52 -4.89 -5.96 5.35
C ARG A 52 -3.45 -6.23 5.71
N GLY A 53 -2.89 -5.35 6.52
CA GLY A 53 -1.46 -5.39 6.82
C GLY A 53 -0.61 -5.01 5.61
N VAL A 54 -1.17 -4.33 4.62
CA VAL A 54 -0.45 -3.83 3.46
C VAL A 54 0.65 -2.88 3.91
N THR A 55 1.84 -3.08 3.39
CA THR A 55 2.97 -2.18 3.60
C THR A 55 3.39 -1.58 2.28
N GLU A 56 3.20 -0.28 2.14
CA GLU A 56 3.79 0.51 1.08
C GLU A 56 5.07 1.16 1.58
N ILE A 57 6.13 1.10 0.79
CA ILE A 57 7.40 1.76 1.12
C ILE A 57 7.66 2.96 0.22
N ARG A 58 8.27 4.00 0.79
CA ARG A 58 8.74 5.16 0.02
C ARG A 58 9.93 4.76 -0.83
N GLY A 59 9.83 5.01 -2.12
CA GLY A 59 10.89 4.82 -3.10
C GLY A 59 11.86 6.01 -3.17
N PRO A 60 12.40 6.33 -4.36
CA PRO A 60 13.36 7.42 -4.53
C PRO A 60 12.68 8.77 -4.26
N TYR A 61 13.09 9.43 -3.18
CA TYR A 61 12.69 10.79 -2.83
C TYR A 61 13.79 11.52 -2.05
N TYR A 62 14.07 11.13 -0.80
CA TYR A 62 15.12 11.74 0.01
C TYR A 62 16.52 11.35 -0.45
N THR A 63 16.65 10.18 -1.03
CA THR A 63 17.91 9.63 -1.54
C THR A 63 17.68 9.01 -2.90
N PRO A 64 18.69 8.99 -3.79
CA PRO A 64 18.63 8.21 -5.01
C PRO A 64 18.43 6.72 -4.69
N MET A 65 17.50 6.07 -5.39
CA MET A 65 17.29 4.64 -5.31
C MET A 65 17.50 4.04 -6.70
N GLY A 66 18.62 3.35 -6.89
CA GLY A 66 18.89 2.60 -8.09
C GLY A 66 18.52 1.12 -7.92
N LYS A 67 18.54 0.37 -9.03
CA LYS A 67 18.15 -1.06 -9.08
C LYS A 67 18.84 -1.90 -7.99
N ARG A 68 20.15 -1.74 -7.78
CA ARG A 68 20.90 -2.54 -6.79
C ARG A 68 20.42 -2.29 -5.36
N TYR A 69 20.17 -1.03 -5.02
CA TYR A 69 19.70 -0.69 -3.68
C TYR A 69 18.27 -1.22 -3.43
N LEU A 70 17.38 -1.10 -4.42
CA LEU A 70 16.05 -1.68 -4.32
C LEU A 70 16.11 -3.21 -4.26
N GLN A 71 17.02 -3.83 -5.01
CA GLN A 71 17.23 -5.28 -5.00
C GLN A 71 17.64 -5.77 -3.60
N ASP A 72 18.58 -5.10 -2.93
CA ASP A 72 18.99 -5.43 -1.55
C ASP A 72 17.80 -5.41 -0.58
N ILE A 73 16.89 -4.45 -0.74
CA ILE A 73 15.66 -4.35 0.09
C ILE A 73 14.72 -5.53 -0.23
N LEU A 74 14.47 -5.80 -1.51
CA LEU A 74 13.48 -6.80 -1.91
C LEU A 74 13.97 -8.23 -1.68
N GLU A 75 15.25 -8.52 -1.84
CA GLU A 75 15.84 -9.82 -1.51
C GLU A 75 15.72 -10.15 -0.02
N THR A 76 15.79 -9.14 0.84
CA THR A 76 15.77 -9.35 2.30
C THR A 76 14.38 -9.18 2.92
N MET A 77 13.60 -8.21 2.44
CA MET A 77 12.32 -7.81 3.04
C MET A 77 11.13 -7.82 2.06
N GLY A 78 11.33 -8.23 0.81
CA GLY A 78 10.30 -8.19 -0.23
C GLY A 78 9.02 -8.97 0.12
N ALA A 79 9.14 -10.05 0.90
CA ALA A 79 7.96 -10.78 1.40
C ALA A 79 7.01 -9.90 2.26
N TYR A 80 7.50 -8.80 2.80
CA TYR A 80 6.75 -7.89 3.67
C TYR A 80 6.36 -6.57 3.00
N VAL A 81 6.84 -6.31 1.78
CA VAL A 81 6.54 -5.12 0.99
C VAL A 81 5.45 -5.44 -0.03
N ASP A 82 4.38 -4.67 -0.07
CA ASP A 82 3.25 -4.86 -0.99
C ASP A 82 3.23 -3.84 -2.13
N SER A 83 3.73 -2.63 -1.87
CA SER A 83 3.89 -1.60 -2.90
C SER A 83 5.07 -0.68 -2.63
N LEU A 84 5.60 -0.09 -3.71
CA LEU A 84 6.62 0.95 -3.69
C LEU A 84 6.05 2.23 -4.29
N LYS A 85 6.06 3.32 -3.53
CA LYS A 85 5.57 4.63 -3.94
C LYS A 85 6.74 5.52 -4.38
N PHE A 86 6.73 5.96 -5.62
CA PHE A 86 7.60 7.03 -6.09
C PHE A 86 7.07 8.36 -5.58
N ALA A 87 7.72 8.95 -4.57
CA ALA A 87 7.26 10.20 -4.00
C ALA A 87 7.70 11.44 -4.80
N GLY A 88 6.93 12.52 -4.70
CA GLY A 88 7.27 13.84 -5.23
C GLY A 88 7.50 13.92 -6.74
N GLY A 89 6.99 12.96 -7.51
CA GLY A 89 7.21 12.94 -8.96
C GLY A 89 8.66 12.67 -9.38
N SER A 90 9.48 12.11 -8.49
CA SER A 90 10.92 11.85 -8.70
C SER A 90 11.21 11.09 -10.00
N PHE A 91 10.33 10.18 -10.39
CA PHE A 91 10.45 9.40 -11.62
C PHE A 91 10.45 10.25 -12.90
N SER A 92 9.82 11.44 -12.87
CA SER A 92 9.80 12.35 -14.03
C SER A 92 11.17 12.95 -14.36
N LEU A 93 12.11 12.91 -13.42
CA LEU A 93 13.49 13.37 -13.57
C LEU A 93 14.47 12.24 -13.85
N MET A 94 14.03 10.98 -13.76
CA MET A 94 14.87 9.81 -13.96
C MET A 94 14.89 9.41 -15.44
N PRO A 95 15.99 8.76 -15.91
CA PRO A 95 15.98 8.12 -17.22
C PRO A 95 14.82 7.11 -17.30
N ARG A 96 14.05 7.13 -18.41
CA ARG A 96 12.90 6.23 -18.60
C ARG A 96 13.24 4.75 -18.36
N GLN A 97 14.40 4.31 -18.84
CA GLN A 97 14.87 2.94 -18.65
C GLN A 97 15.12 2.61 -17.17
N ALA A 98 15.66 3.54 -16.40
CA ALA A 98 15.90 3.33 -14.96
C ALA A 98 14.56 3.19 -14.18
N VAL A 99 13.55 4.01 -14.53
CA VAL A 99 12.21 3.86 -13.95
C VAL A 99 11.63 2.48 -14.25
N LYS A 100 11.71 2.07 -15.52
CA LYS A 100 11.20 0.75 -15.93
C LYS A 100 11.92 -0.40 -15.22
N GLU A 101 13.23 -0.34 -15.07
CA GLU A 101 14.00 -1.38 -14.37
C GLU A 101 13.61 -1.49 -12.88
N LEU A 102 13.28 -0.39 -12.22
CA LEU A 102 12.79 -0.41 -10.84
C LEU A 102 11.38 -1.02 -10.75
N ILE A 103 10.51 -0.69 -11.72
CA ILE A 103 9.15 -1.25 -11.79
C ILE A 103 9.22 -2.76 -12.05
N ASP A 104 9.99 -3.18 -13.06
CA ASP A 104 10.12 -4.60 -13.41
C ASP A 104 10.69 -5.41 -12.22
N LEU A 105 11.68 -4.85 -11.51
CA LEU A 105 12.22 -5.48 -10.30
C LEU A 105 11.17 -5.60 -9.18
N CYS A 106 10.33 -4.59 -8.97
CA CYS A 106 9.23 -4.68 -8.01
C CYS A 106 8.29 -5.85 -8.37
N HIS A 107 7.93 -5.97 -9.65
CA HIS A 107 7.04 -7.04 -10.12
C HIS A 107 7.63 -8.44 -9.95
N GLU A 108 8.96 -8.61 -10.07
CA GLU A 108 9.63 -9.89 -9.78
C GLU A 108 9.41 -10.38 -8.33
N TYR A 109 9.09 -9.45 -7.40
CA TYR A 109 8.82 -9.73 -5.99
C TYR A 109 7.34 -9.58 -5.60
N ASP A 110 6.41 -9.55 -6.56
CA ASP A 110 4.98 -9.30 -6.32
C ASP A 110 4.74 -7.99 -5.54
N VAL A 111 5.47 -6.93 -5.88
CA VAL A 111 5.34 -5.58 -5.31
C VAL A 111 4.74 -4.66 -6.36
N LEU A 112 3.60 -4.03 -6.03
CA LEU A 112 2.95 -3.04 -6.88
C LEU A 112 3.73 -1.72 -6.87
N VAL A 113 3.57 -0.92 -7.92
CA VAL A 113 4.27 0.37 -8.03
C VAL A 113 3.28 1.53 -8.16
N ASP A 114 3.47 2.53 -7.30
CA ASP A 114 2.63 3.71 -7.14
C ASP A 114 3.36 4.99 -7.56
N THR A 115 2.64 5.90 -8.19
CA THR A 115 3.17 7.18 -8.65
C THR A 115 3.36 8.23 -7.57
N GLY A 116 2.74 8.05 -6.40
CA GLY A 116 2.58 9.14 -5.44
C GLY A 116 1.78 10.33 -6.01
N GLY A 117 1.74 11.41 -5.27
CA GLY A 117 0.88 12.58 -5.52
C GLY A 117 1.20 13.44 -6.75
N PHE A 118 2.03 12.99 -7.68
CA PHE A 118 2.45 13.79 -8.84
C PHE A 118 1.30 14.23 -9.76
N MET A 119 0.14 13.58 -9.67
CA MET A 119 -1.06 13.97 -10.40
C MET A 119 -1.45 15.44 -10.12
N GLU A 120 -1.19 15.96 -8.93
CA GLU A 120 -1.48 17.37 -8.61
C GLU A 120 -0.74 18.33 -9.56
N TYR A 121 0.55 18.10 -9.77
CA TYR A 121 1.33 18.91 -10.70
C TYR A 121 0.85 18.70 -12.15
N VAL A 122 0.54 17.47 -12.54
CA VAL A 122 0.05 17.16 -13.90
C VAL A 122 -1.27 17.86 -14.18
N LEU A 123 -2.17 17.96 -13.20
CA LEU A 123 -3.44 18.69 -13.33
C LEU A 123 -3.25 20.17 -13.69
N THR A 124 -2.17 20.81 -13.21
CA THR A 124 -1.85 22.20 -13.56
C THR A 124 -1.48 22.38 -15.03
N GLN A 125 -1.10 21.29 -15.72
CA GLN A 125 -0.74 21.28 -17.13
C GLN A 125 -1.95 21.05 -18.07
N GLY A 126 -3.13 20.82 -17.50
CA GLY A 126 -4.39 20.67 -18.21
C GLY A 126 -4.71 19.22 -18.63
N ARG A 127 -5.89 19.08 -19.27
CA ARG A 127 -6.51 17.78 -19.54
C ARG A 127 -5.64 16.86 -20.40
N GLU A 128 -5.02 17.39 -21.45
CA GLU A 128 -4.19 16.58 -22.36
C GLU A 128 -2.98 16.00 -21.64
N ALA A 129 -2.38 16.75 -20.72
CA ALA A 129 -1.26 16.27 -19.89
C ALA A 129 -1.72 15.13 -18.98
N VAL A 130 -2.91 15.20 -18.39
CA VAL A 130 -3.50 14.13 -17.57
C VAL A 130 -3.70 12.87 -18.41
N ASP A 131 -4.23 12.98 -19.62
CA ASP A 131 -4.45 11.84 -20.50
C ASP A 131 -3.14 11.15 -20.87
N ARG A 132 -2.13 11.92 -21.25
CA ARG A 132 -0.78 11.42 -21.58
C ARG A 132 -0.07 10.84 -20.38
N TYR A 133 -0.25 11.42 -19.21
CA TYR A 133 0.34 10.92 -17.95
C TYR A 133 -0.19 9.52 -17.59
N ILE A 134 -1.51 9.33 -17.65
CA ILE A 134 -2.13 8.04 -17.36
C ILE A 134 -1.65 6.98 -18.37
N GLU A 135 -1.56 7.34 -19.65
CA GLU A 135 -1.06 6.46 -20.70
C GLU A 135 0.42 6.09 -20.46
N GLU A 136 1.27 7.05 -20.13
CA GLU A 136 2.71 6.80 -19.89
C GLU A 136 2.91 5.98 -18.61
N CYS A 137 2.13 6.21 -17.54
CA CYS A 137 2.16 5.34 -16.35
C CYS A 137 1.88 3.88 -16.72
N LYS A 138 0.86 3.65 -17.54
CA LYS A 138 0.53 2.32 -18.03
C LYS A 138 1.66 1.71 -18.87
N ASN A 139 2.24 2.48 -19.77
CA ASN A 139 3.34 2.03 -20.66
C ASN A 139 4.63 1.71 -19.89
N LEU A 140 4.88 2.40 -18.80
CA LEU A 140 6.01 2.11 -17.89
C LEU A 140 5.77 0.91 -17.00
N GLY A 141 4.50 0.57 -16.72
CA GLY A 141 4.12 -0.54 -15.87
C GLY A 141 3.72 -0.16 -14.46
N PHE A 142 3.42 1.11 -14.18
CA PHE A 142 2.81 1.48 -12.89
C PHE A 142 1.48 0.75 -12.68
N ASP A 143 1.21 0.36 -11.45
CA ASP A 143 -0.02 -0.32 -11.06
C ASP A 143 -1.04 0.65 -10.44
N ILE A 144 -0.55 1.62 -9.68
CA ILE A 144 -1.34 2.53 -8.87
C ILE A 144 -1.05 3.97 -9.31
N ILE A 145 -2.10 4.76 -9.47
CA ILE A 145 -1.99 6.22 -9.57
C ILE A 145 -2.61 6.82 -8.31
N GLU A 146 -1.78 7.50 -7.53
CA GLU A 146 -2.25 8.30 -6.42
C GLU A 146 -2.85 9.61 -6.93
N ILE A 147 -4.01 9.96 -6.39
CA ILE A 147 -4.76 11.15 -6.78
C ILE A 147 -4.95 12.00 -5.53
N SER A 148 -3.94 12.82 -5.25
CA SER A 148 -3.96 13.76 -4.13
C SER A 148 -4.49 15.14 -4.58
N ALA A 149 -4.89 15.93 -3.62
CA ALA A 149 -5.35 17.31 -3.78
C ALA A 149 -5.00 18.16 -2.53
N GLY A 150 -3.79 17.92 -1.96
CA GLY A 150 -3.31 18.63 -0.78
C GLY A 150 -2.96 20.09 -1.07
N PHE A 151 -2.22 20.33 -2.15
CA PHE A 151 -1.74 21.65 -2.55
C PHE A 151 -2.68 22.38 -3.52
N ILE A 152 -3.60 21.68 -4.17
CA ILE A 152 -4.55 22.26 -5.12
C ILE A 152 -5.98 22.12 -4.63
N THR A 153 -6.85 23.00 -5.10
CA THR A 153 -8.29 22.88 -4.89
C THR A 153 -8.94 22.28 -6.13
N ILE A 154 -9.55 21.13 -6.00
CA ILE A 154 -10.28 20.46 -7.06
C ILE A 154 -11.71 20.16 -6.59
N PRO A 155 -12.75 20.47 -7.42
CA PRO A 155 -14.11 20.07 -7.12
C PRO A 155 -14.24 18.55 -6.95
N ILE A 156 -15.03 18.12 -5.99
CA ILE A 156 -15.16 16.68 -5.71
C ILE A 156 -15.63 15.87 -6.92
N ASP A 157 -16.53 16.42 -7.75
CA ASP A 157 -17.00 15.71 -8.93
C ASP A 157 -15.90 15.54 -9.99
N ASP A 158 -14.93 16.45 -10.05
CA ASP A 158 -13.73 16.29 -10.89
C ASP A 158 -12.82 15.21 -10.33
N TRP A 159 -12.68 15.15 -9.02
CA TRP A 159 -11.90 14.12 -8.34
C TRP A 159 -12.50 12.71 -8.57
N LEU A 160 -13.82 12.57 -8.47
CA LEU A 160 -14.52 11.33 -8.81
C LEU A 160 -14.29 10.91 -10.27
N ARG A 161 -14.36 11.89 -11.22
CA ARG A 161 -14.07 11.63 -12.63
C ARG A 161 -12.62 11.16 -12.87
N LEU A 162 -11.65 11.67 -12.11
CA LEU A 162 -10.27 11.19 -12.19
C LEU A 162 -10.13 9.76 -11.71
N VAL A 163 -10.77 9.40 -10.58
CA VAL A 163 -10.81 8.01 -10.08
C VAL A 163 -11.37 7.08 -11.15
N GLU A 164 -12.52 7.42 -11.73
CA GLU A 164 -13.13 6.62 -12.79
C GLU A 164 -12.22 6.51 -14.03
N LYS A 165 -11.54 7.60 -14.39
CA LYS A 165 -10.64 7.65 -15.55
C LYS A 165 -9.44 6.73 -15.38
N VAL A 166 -8.77 6.79 -14.22
CA VAL A 166 -7.65 5.90 -13.88
C VAL A 166 -8.10 4.44 -13.88
N LYS A 167 -9.26 4.15 -13.27
CA LYS A 167 -9.83 2.80 -13.27
C LYS A 167 -10.15 2.29 -14.69
N LYS A 168 -10.72 3.13 -15.56
CA LYS A 168 -11.00 2.78 -16.98
C LYS A 168 -9.73 2.49 -17.77
N ALA A 169 -8.61 3.11 -17.41
CA ALA A 169 -7.31 2.83 -18.02
C ALA A 169 -6.71 1.48 -17.58
N GLY A 170 -7.33 0.79 -16.61
CA GLY A 170 -6.87 -0.49 -16.07
C GLY A 170 -5.87 -0.35 -14.93
N LEU A 171 -5.69 0.85 -14.38
CA LEU A 171 -4.84 1.14 -13.23
C LEU A 171 -5.67 1.25 -11.95
N LYS A 172 -5.02 1.13 -10.80
CA LYS A 172 -5.64 1.24 -9.48
C LYS A 172 -5.63 2.70 -9.01
N PRO A 173 -6.78 3.38 -8.93
CA PRO A 173 -6.80 4.73 -8.36
C PRO A 173 -6.68 4.67 -6.83
N LYS A 174 -5.74 5.43 -6.27
CA LYS A 174 -5.53 5.58 -4.83
C LYS A 174 -5.63 7.06 -4.44
N PRO A 175 -6.84 7.59 -4.19
CA PRO A 175 -6.99 8.94 -3.71
C PRO A 175 -6.37 9.14 -2.33
N GLU A 176 -5.77 10.32 -2.11
CA GLU A 176 -5.27 10.74 -0.82
C GLU A 176 -6.20 11.78 -0.20
N VAL A 177 -6.61 11.55 1.02
CA VAL A 177 -7.57 12.41 1.76
C VAL A 177 -6.97 12.81 3.10
N GLY A 178 -6.95 14.11 3.37
CA GLY A 178 -6.52 14.69 4.63
C GLY A 178 -7.57 15.63 5.23
N ILE A 179 -7.36 16.07 6.45
CA ILE A 179 -8.19 17.11 7.09
C ILE A 179 -7.54 18.49 7.05
N GLN A 180 -6.25 18.57 6.89
CA GLN A 180 -5.47 19.81 6.89
C GLN A 180 -5.58 20.50 5.52
N PHE A 181 -5.79 21.81 5.51
CA PHE A 181 -5.63 22.63 4.30
C PHE A 181 -4.14 22.82 4.01
N GLY A 182 -3.75 22.80 2.72
CA GLY A 182 -2.37 23.01 2.31
C GLY A 182 -1.39 21.89 2.66
N ALA A 183 -1.87 20.73 3.15
CA ALA A 183 -1.04 19.58 3.46
C ALA A 183 -0.61 18.84 2.17
N GLY A 184 0.60 18.31 2.16
CA GLY A 184 1.16 17.54 1.03
C GLY A 184 2.64 17.25 1.19
N GLY A 185 3.20 17.47 2.37
CA GLY A 185 4.56 17.19 2.78
C GLY A 185 5.40 18.44 3.05
N ALA A 186 6.15 18.41 4.11
CA ALA A 186 7.16 19.39 4.52
C ALA A 186 6.66 20.83 4.81
N SER A 187 5.41 21.01 5.18
CA SER A 187 4.87 22.30 5.60
C SER A 187 5.28 22.62 7.04
N ALA A 188 5.53 23.90 7.36
CA ALA A 188 5.80 24.31 8.73
C ALA A 188 4.51 24.25 9.58
N VAL A 189 4.67 23.93 10.86
CA VAL A 189 3.52 23.84 11.79
C VAL A 189 2.68 25.12 11.82
N GLU A 190 3.35 26.28 11.83
CA GLU A 190 2.71 27.60 11.86
C GLU A 190 1.94 27.91 10.57
N GLU A 191 2.43 27.43 9.44
CA GLU A 191 1.74 27.57 8.14
C GLU A 191 0.47 26.73 8.13
N LEU A 192 0.55 25.47 8.56
CA LEU A 192 -0.61 24.58 8.64
C LEU A 192 -1.65 25.09 9.65
N GLU A 193 -1.22 25.62 10.80
CA GLU A 193 -2.14 26.23 11.79
C GLU A 193 -2.86 27.45 11.20
N ALA A 194 -2.19 28.27 10.38
CA ALA A 194 -2.79 29.43 9.73
C ALA A 194 -3.83 29.05 8.66
N GLU A 195 -3.59 27.98 7.91
CA GLU A 195 -4.52 27.44 6.92
C GLU A 195 -5.76 26.78 7.53
N GLY A 196 -5.60 26.16 8.71
CA GLY A 196 -6.66 25.49 9.44
C GLY A 196 -7.02 24.09 8.94
N THR A 197 -7.99 23.48 9.60
CA THR A 197 -8.39 22.09 9.35
C THR A 197 -9.86 21.94 9.01
N ARG A 198 -10.19 20.90 8.25
CA ARG A 198 -11.57 20.45 8.01
C ARG A 198 -12.06 19.57 9.16
N ASP A 199 -13.38 19.45 9.29
CA ASP A 199 -13.97 18.44 10.16
C ASP A 199 -13.60 17.03 9.66
N PRO A 200 -13.17 16.10 10.55
CA PRO A 200 -12.88 14.71 10.17
C PRO A 200 -14.04 14.00 9.44
N GLU A 201 -15.32 14.40 9.71
CA GLU A 201 -16.47 13.87 8.97
C GLU A 201 -16.41 14.20 7.48
N TRP A 202 -15.89 15.37 7.12
CA TRP A 202 -15.66 15.71 5.73
C TRP A 202 -14.76 14.67 5.04
N ALA A 203 -13.65 14.29 5.66
CA ALA A 203 -12.74 13.28 5.11
C ALA A 203 -13.44 11.93 4.94
N VAL A 204 -14.25 11.51 5.91
CA VAL A 204 -15.05 10.28 5.83
C VAL A 204 -16.04 10.31 4.66
N ILE A 205 -16.76 11.43 4.49
CA ILE A 205 -17.74 11.60 3.39
C ILE A 205 -17.03 11.54 2.04
N GLN A 206 -15.90 12.25 1.88
CA GLN A 206 -15.16 12.22 0.62
C GLN A 206 -14.60 10.83 0.33
N ALA A 207 -13.99 10.17 1.32
CA ALA A 207 -13.45 8.83 1.16
C ALA A 207 -14.53 7.81 0.72
N LYS A 208 -15.73 7.88 1.29
CA LYS A 208 -16.87 7.02 0.86
C LYS A 208 -17.24 7.25 -0.60
N ARG A 209 -17.37 8.50 -1.03
CA ARG A 209 -17.67 8.85 -2.44
C ARG A 209 -16.58 8.36 -3.39
N LEU A 210 -15.30 8.50 -3.01
CA LEU A 210 -14.17 8.02 -3.79
C LEU A 210 -14.14 6.49 -3.90
N ILE A 211 -14.47 5.77 -2.81
CA ILE A 211 -14.62 4.30 -2.82
C ILE A 211 -15.76 3.88 -3.74
N GLU A 212 -16.91 4.55 -3.68
CA GLU A 212 -18.06 4.29 -4.55
C GLU A 212 -17.71 4.53 -6.03
N ALA A 213 -16.90 5.54 -6.35
CA ALA A 213 -16.37 5.78 -7.69
C ALA A 213 -15.37 4.70 -8.16
N GLY A 214 -14.89 3.86 -7.25
CA GLY A 214 -14.03 2.72 -7.53
C GLY A 214 -12.58 2.89 -7.14
N ALA A 215 -12.28 3.72 -6.14
CA ALA A 215 -10.96 3.77 -5.56
C ALA A 215 -10.52 2.38 -5.05
N TYR A 216 -9.27 2.04 -5.32
CA TYR A 216 -8.64 0.81 -4.84
C TYR A 216 -8.46 0.83 -3.32
N MET A 217 -7.92 1.94 -2.83
CA MET A 217 -7.65 2.22 -1.42
C MET A 217 -7.64 3.74 -1.22
N ILE A 218 -7.89 4.20 -0.01
CA ILE A 218 -7.77 5.62 0.35
C ILE A 218 -6.49 5.79 1.16
N MET A 219 -5.57 6.63 0.68
CA MET A 219 -4.44 7.10 1.48
C MET A 219 -4.91 8.20 2.42
N ILE A 220 -4.52 8.13 3.69
CA ILE A 220 -4.80 9.17 4.68
C ILE A 220 -3.51 9.94 4.93
N GLU A 221 -3.51 11.21 4.51
CA GLU A 221 -2.44 12.17 4.73
C GLU A 221 -2.09 12.31 6.21
N SER A 222 -0.82 12.35 6.55
CA SER A 222 -0.33 12.46 7.94
C SER A 222 -0.19 13.90 8.43
N GLU A 223 0.08 14.87 7.54
CA GLU A 223 0.19 16.28 7.94
C GLU A 223 -1.13 16.79 8.53
N GLY A 224 -1.03 17.48 9.64
CA GLY A 224 -2.18 17.94 10.38
C GLY A 224 -2.87 16.85 11.24
N ILE A 225 -2.38 15.61 11.19
CA ILE A 225 -2.91 14.49 11.99
C ILE A 225 -1.83 13.96 12.95
N THR A 226 -0.75 13.40 12.43
CA THR A 226 0.38 12.85 13.21
C THR A 226 1.70 13.50 12.86
N GLU A 227 1.74 14.28 11.80
CA GLU A 227 2.92 14.99 11.30
C GLU A 227 2.68 16.50 11.30
N ASN A 228 3.72 17.27 11.60
CA ASN A 228 3.69 18.73 11.66
C ASN A 228 2.55 19.31 12.51
N VAL A 229 2.27 18.69 13.65
CA VAL A 229 1.26 19.12 14.63
C VAL A 229 1.86 19.12 16.02
N LYS A 230 1.41 20.05 16.88
CA LYS A 230 1.80 20.08 18.29
C LYS A 230 1.22 18.92 19.09
N VAL A 231 0.03 18.48 18.71
CA VAL A 231 -0.70 17.38 19.38
C VAL A 231 -1.35 16.52 18.31
N TRP A 232 -1.12 15.23 18.37
CA TRP A 232 -1.70 14.28 17.41
C TRP A 232 -3.23 14.28 17.48
N ARG A 233 -3.84 14.32 16.31
CA ARG A 233 -5.29 14.25 16.12
C ARG A 233 -5.73 12.78 16.00
N THR A 234 -5.57 12.02 17.08
CA THR A 234 -5.91 10.59 17.13
C THR A 234 -7.40 10.29 16.94
N ASP A 235 -8.25 11.30 17.09
CA ASP A 235 -9.67 11.25 16.75
C ASP A 235 -9.93 11.02 15.26
N VAL A 236 -9.05 11.52 14.40
CA VAL A 236 -9.20 11.43 12.93
C VAL A 236 -9.05 9.99 12.43
N PRO A 237 -7.92 9.28 12.65
CA PRO A 237 -7.81 7.89 12.24
C PRO A 237 -8.85 6.98 12.91
N ALA A 238 -9.25 7.25 14.15
CA ALA A 238 -10.32 6.49 14.80
C ALA A 238 -11.66 6.63 14.06
N LYS A 239 -12.03 7.86 13.69
CA LYS A 239 -13.27 8.12 12.94
C LYS A 239 -13.26 7.48 11.56
N ILE A 240 -12.12 7.59 10.84
CA ILE A 240 -11.94 7.04 9.51
C ILE A 240 -11.98 5.50 9.54
N ALA A 241 -11.20 4.87 10.43
CA ALA A 241 -11.16 3.42 10.56
C ALA A 241 -12.52 2.81 10.92
N ASN A 242 -13.28 3.47 11.83
CA ASN A 242 -14.62 3.04 12.20
C ASN A 242 -15.64 3.17 11.06
N ALA A 243 -15.49 4.19 10.20
CA ALA A 243 -16.45 4.48 9.15
C ALA A 243 -16.20 3.67 7.85
N LEU A 244 -14.94 3.32 7.54
CA LEU A 244 -14.51 2.74 6.26
C LEU A 244 -13.98 1.31 6.39
N GLY A 245 -13.52 0.91 7.58
CA GLY A 245 -12.78 -0.33 7.78
C GLY A 245 -11.30 -0.21 7.40
N LEU A 246 -10.45 -1.05 8.02
CA LEU A 246 -9.00 -1.03 7.81
C LEU A 246 -8.55 -1.57 6.45
N ASP A 247 -9.40 -2.32 5.76
CA ASP A 247 -9.13 -2.88 4.44
C ASP A 247 -9.28 -1.85 3.30
N LYS A 248 -9.88 -0.70 3.57
CA LYS A 248 -10.13 0.37 2.59
C LYS A 248 -9.22 1.57 2.75
N VAL A 249 -8.43 1.61 3.81
CA VAL A 249 -7.59 2.77 4.12
C VAL A 249 -6.15 2.35 4.37
N MET A 250 -5.22 3.23 4.02
CA MET A 250 -3.81 3.16 4.34
C MET A 250 -3.43 4.48 5.03
N PHE A 251 -2.72 4.40 6.14
CA PHE A 251 -2.28 5.59 6.86
C PHE A 251 -0.82 5.89 6.54
N GLU A 252 -0.52 7.14 6.23
CA GLU A 252 0.85 7.60 6.17
C GLU A 252 1.47 7.62 7.56
N ALA A 253 2.66 7.06 7.70
CA ALA A 253 3.34 6.87 8.98
C ALA A 253 4.86 6.95 8.77
N ALA A 254 5.33 8.13 8.38
CA ALA A 254 6.74 8.36 8.05
C ALA A 254 7.68 8.17 9.26
N GLU A 255 7.18 8.35 10.48
CA GLU A 255 7.97 8.27 11.69
C GLU A 255 7.72 6.96 12.47
N PRO A 256 8.78 6.35 13.08
CA PRO A 256 8.64 5.10 13.84
C PRO A 256 7.62 5.14 14.98
N GLU A 257 7.48 6.28 15.62
CA GLU A 257 6.52 6.49 16.71
C GLU A 257 5.07 6.42 16.19
N VAL A 258 4.85 6.91 14.97
CA VAL A 258 3.55 6.94 14.32
C VAL A 258 3.12 5.54 13.92
N PHE A 259 3.94 4.77 13.21
CA PHE A 259 3.55 3.41 12.86
C PHE A 259 3.47 2.49 14.10
N ALA A 260 4.30 2.70 15.11
CA ALA A 260 4.19 1.97 16.38
C ALA A 260 2.84 2.26 17.08
N TRP A 261 2.38 3.52 17.04
CA TRP A 261 1.08 3.89 17.56
C TRP A 261 -0.07 3.24 16.78
N TYR A 262 0.00 3.22 15.44
CA TYR A 262 -1.00 2.55 14.62
C TYR A 262 -1.06 1.04 14.90
N VAL A 263 0.07 0.34 14.93
CA VAL A 263 0.12 -1.09 15.24
C VAL A 263 -0.41 -1.38 16.64
N LYS A 264 -0.10 -0.52 17.62
CA LYS A 264 -0.58 -0.66 19.00
C LYS A 264 -2.10 -0.53 19.12
N ASN A 265 -2.70 0.39 18.37
CA ASN A 265 -4.12 0.74 18.54
C ASN A 265 -5.05 0.03 17.56
N TYR A 266 -4.55 -0.37 16.37
CA TYR A 266 -5.34 -1.01 15.31
C TYR A 266 -4.88 -2.44 14.99
N GLY A 267 -3.81 -2.91 15.64
CA GLY A 267 -3.28 -4.26 15.44
C GLY A 267 -2.28 -4.37 14.28
N PRO A 268 -1.67 -5.56 14.11
CA PRO A 268 -0.62 -5.78 13.13
C PRO A 268 -1.12 -5.73 11.67
N GLU A 269 -2.42 -5.77 11.45
CA GLU A 269 -3.04 -5.76 10.12
C GLU A 269 -3.47 -4.36 9.63
N VAL A 270 -3.09 -3.28 10.29
CA VAL A 270 -3.29 -1.91 9.79
C VAL A 270 -2.43 -1.66 8.54
N ASN A 271 -3.00 -1.07 7.49
CA ASN A 271 -2.26 -0.73 6.27
C ASN A 271 -1.48 0.56 6.48
N LEU A 272 -0.20 0.56 6.13
CA LEU A 272 0.72 1.65 6.42
C LEU A 272 1.63 1.97 5.22
N PHE A 273 1.83 3.26 4.97
CA PHE A 273 2.91 3.77 4.15
C PHE A 273 4.04 4.26 5.05
N VAL A 274 5.26 3.74 4.84
CA VAL A 274 6.44 4.04 5.65
C VAL A 274 7.66 4.32 4.76
N ASP A 275 8.70 4.92 5.32
CA ASP A 275 9.97 4.99 4.61
C ASP A 275 10.59 3.59 4.44
N HIS A 276 11.23 3.34 3.28
CA HIS A 276 11.85 2.03 2.99
C HIS A 276 12.90 1.62 4.03
N SER A 277 13.60 2.58 4.64
CA SER A 277 14.59 2.32 5.70
C SER A 277 13.98 1.78 7.00
N GLN A 278 12.66 1.89 7.16
CA GLN A 278 11.94 1.52 8.37
C GLN A 278 11.20 0.18 8.27
N ILE A 279 11.25 -0.48 7.11
CA ILE A 279 10.51 -1.74 6.87
C ILE A 279 10.86 -2.83 7.89
N VAL A 280 12.13 -2.97 8.25
CA VAL A 280 12.58 -3.97 9.24
C VAL A 280 11.96 -3.69 10.61
N GLN A 281 11.99 -2.43 11.05
CA GLN A 281 11.44 -2.04 12.35
C GLN A 281 9.92 -2.24 12.39
N LEU A 282 9.20 -1.84 11.36
CA LEU A 282 7.77 -2.04 11.26
C LEU A 282 7.42 -3.54 11.31
N GLU A 283 8.15 -4.36 10.57
CA GLU A 283 7.85 -5.78 10.51
C GLU A 283 8.20 -6.50 11.82
N CYS A 284 9.25 -6.12 12.52
CA CYS A 284 9.54 -6.61 13.86
C CYS A 284 8.39 -6.32 14.84
N LEU A 285 7.78 -5.13 14.74
CA LEU A 285 6.58 -4.78 15.51
C LEU A 285 5.39 -5.67 15.16
N ARG A 286 5.07 -5.80 13.88
CA ARG A 286 3.93 -6.61 13.38
C ARG A 286 4.09 -8.08 13.76
N SER A 287 5.30 -8.59 13.65
CA SER A 287 5.65 -9.98 14.00
C SER A 287 5.62 -10.25 15.50
N GLY A 288 5.57 -9.21 16.34
CA GLY A 288 5.55 -9.35 17.80
C GLY A 288 6.88 -9.74 18.43
N ILE A 289 7.98 -9.77 17.65
CA ILE A 289 9.31 -10.20 18.15
C ILE A 289 10.12 -9.05 18.73
N TRP A 290 9.81 -7.83 18.34
CA TRP A 290 10.48 -6.63 18.83
C TRP A 290 9.54 -5.43 18.78
N GLY A 291 9.90 -4.38 19.49
CA GLY A 291 9.17 -3.13 19.50
C GLY A 291 9.75 -2.15 20.49
N THR A 292 9.01 -1.09 20.76
CA THR A 292 9.30 -0.22 21.89
C THR A 292 9.02 -0.96 23.20
N LYS A 293 9.61 -0.52 24.30
CA LYS A 293 9.38 -1.08 25.64
C LYS A 293 7.90 -1.22 25.98
N SER A 294 7.06 -0.33 25.48
CA SER A 294 5.60 -0.34 25.69
C SER A 294 4.84 -1.38 24.85
N LEU A 295 5.46 -1.94 23.82
CA LEU A 295 4.83 -2.86 22.87
C LEU A 295 5.37 -4.29 22.96
N TRP A 296 6.49 -4.50 23.66
CA TRP A 296 7.11 -5.81 23.78
C TRP A 296 6.13 -6.86 24.30
N GLY A 297 5.92 -7.94 23.51
CA GLY A 297 5.00 -9.02 23.84
C GLY A 297 3.51 -8.63 23.89
N ARG A 298 3.14 -7.44 23.39
CA ARG A 298 1.75 -6.95 23.42
C ARG A 298 1.07 -6.94 22.06
N VAL A 299 1.83 -7.05 20.97
CA VAL A 299 1.28 -7.16 19.62
C VAL A 299 1.07 -8.64 19.35
N LEU A 300 -0.18 -9.07 19.41
CA LEU A 300 -0.57 -10.47 19.28
C LEU A 300 -1.53 -10.63 18.11
N SER A 301 -1.53 -11.83 17.52
CA SER A 301 -2.59 -12.30 16.63
C SER A 301 -3.13 -13.62 17.14
N TYR A 302 -4.43 -13.82 16.96
CA TYR A 302 -5.09 -15.09 17.20
C TYR A 302 -5.83 -15.50 15.93
N LYS A 303 -5.32 -16.54 15.28
CA LYS A 303 -5.97 -17.15 14.12
C LYS A 303 -6.33 -18.58 14.56
N GLY A 304 -7.63 -18.81 14.73
CA GLY A 304 -8.18 -20.08 15.16
C GLY A 304 -8.09 -21.16 14.10
#